data_b5ba40cda3336e1d0a51fc8754c69ce2
#
_entry.id   b5ba40cda3336e1d0a51fc8754c69ce2
#
_cell.length_a   1.000
_cell.length_b   1.000
_cell.length_c   1.000
_cell.angle_alpha   90.00
_cell.angle_beta   90.00
_cell.angle_gamma   90.00
#
_symmetry.space_group_name_H-M   'P 1'
#
loop_
_entity.id
_entity.type
_entity.pdbx_description
1 polymer ?
#
loop_
_entity_poly.entity_id
_entity_poly.type
_entity_poly.pdbx_seq_one_letter_code
_entity_poly.pdbx_strand_id
1 'polypeptide(L)'
;VTGYSKFGTYTGNGSTTGPTITTGFKPAFILIKKSSGGETWQLHDNVRPDDNVLRPSSSAGEIVSDGTYLIDFNDTGFQLKGTSGAENENGGTYIYAAFADTREYAYWLDQSGNNNDWTSNNLTESDIMLDTPSNNFCTPNTLDTNVASGTSQRTRFMSKIGAYRQD
;
A
#
# COMPACT_ATOMS: atom_id res chain seq x y z
N VAL A 1 7.67 4.50 10.38
CA VAL A 1 7.00 3.36 11.01
C VAL A 1 7.47 2.10 10.32
N THR A 2 7.97 1.14 11.07
CA THR A 2 8.45 -0.15 10.53
C THR A 2 7.33 -0.83 9.73
N GLY A 3 7.65 -1.35 8.54
CA GLY A 3 6.69 -2.02 7.66
C GLY A 3 5.70 -1.12 6.93
N TYR A 4 5.62 0.16 7.29
CA TYR A 4 4.64 1.09 6.72
C TYR A 4 5.26 2.27 5.98
N SER A 5 6.25 2.94 6.58
CA SER A 5 6.85 4.13 5.96
C SER A 5 8.34 4.20 6.21
N LYS A 6 9.08 4.67 5.21
CA LYS A 6 10.51 4.95 5.30
C LYS A 6 10.87 6.22 4.56
N PHE A 7 11.70 7.02 5.23
CA PHE A 7 12.34 8.19 4.66
C PHE A 7 13.85 7.95 4.60
N GLY A 8 14.49 8.42 3.56
CA GLY A 8 15.93 8.22 3.41
C GLY A 8 16.54 9.00 2.27
N THR A 9 17.78 8.69 1.99
CA THR A 9 18.55 9.28 0.89
C THR A 9 19.20 8.18 0.06
N TYR A 10 19.49 8.49 -1.20
CA TYR A 10 20.32 7.66 -2.06
C TYR A 10 21.11 8.52 -3.03
N THR A 11 22.09 7.90 -3.68
CA THR A 11 22.89 8.52 -4.75
C THR A 11 22.55 7.82 -6.06
N GLY A 12 22.22 8.61 -7.08
CA GLY A 12 21.99 8.11 -8.43
C GLY A 12 23.27 7.63 -9.10
N ASN A 13 23.13 6.73 -10.07
CA ASN A 13 24.27 6.22 -10.86
C ASN A 13 24.12 6.45 -12.37
N GLY A 14 23.01 7.05 -12.82
CA GLY A 14 22.73 7.35 -14.23
C GLY A 14 22.51 6.13 -15.11
N SER A 15 22.32 4.94 -14.53
CA SER A 15 22.21 3.67 -15.26
C SER A 15 20.82 3.09 -15.17
N THR A 16 20.41 2.34 -16.19
CA THR A 16 19.20 1.51 -16.18
C THR A 16 19.29 0.34 -15.20
N THR A 17 20.48 0.06 -14.67
CA THR A 17 20.69 -0.79 -13.50
C THR A 17 20.99 0.13 -12.31
N GLY A 18 20.01 0.95 -11.98
CA GLY A 18 20.13 1.99 -10.96
C GLY A 18 20.21 1.44 -9.54
N PRO A 19 20.36 2.33 -8.55
CA PRO A 19 20.44 1.92 -7.16
C PRO A 19 19.17 1.21 -6.73
N THR A 20 19.34 0.15 -5.92
CA THR A 20 18.24 -0.51 -5.20
C THR A 20 18.14 0.07 -3.80
N ILE A 21 16.97 0.55 -3.45
CA ILE A 21 16.68 1.17 -2.16
C ILE A 21 15.83 0.21 -1.33
N THR A 22 16.39 -0.28 -0.23
CA THR A 22 15.67 -1.18 0.68
C THR A 22 14.84 -0.38 1.67
N THR A 23 13.54 -0.57 1.66
CA THR A 23 12.60 0.03 2.61
C THR A 23 12.25 -0.91 3.76
N GLY A 24 12.32 -2.23 3.53
CA GLY A 24 11.88 -3.27 4.44
C GLY A 24 10.41 -3.66 4.24
N PHE A 25 9.78 -3.15 3.19
CA PHE A 25 8.43 -3.45 2.74
C PHE A 25 8.30 -3.14 1.24
N LYS A 26 7.28 -3.66 0.59
CA LYS A 26 6.91 -3.28 -0.77
C LYS A 26 6.25 -1.90 -0.77
N PRO A 27 6.86 -0.88 -1.39
CA PRO A 27 6.22 0.43 -1.47
C PRO A 27 5.00 0.40 -2.40
N ALA A 28 3.98 1.17 -2.06
CA ALA A 28 2.85 1.48 -2.93
C ALA A 28 2.87 2.93 -3.41
N PHE A 29 3.61 3.77 -2.70
CA PHE A 29 3.76 5.19 -3.00
C PHE A 29 5.19 5.62 -2.70
N ILE A 30 5.80 6.33 -3.65
CA ILE A 30 7.16 6.87 -3.50
C ILE A 30 7.16 8.32 -3.96
N LEU A 31 7.72 9.18 -3.13
CA LEU A 31 7.98 10.58 -3.45
C LEU A 31 9.49 10.81 -3.44
N ILE A 32 10.04 11.31 -4.53
CA ILE A 32 11.48 11.52 -4.71
C ILE A 32 11.77 13.01 -4.98
N LYS A 33 12.86 13.50 -4.44
CA LYS A 33 13.37 14.84 -4.72
C LYS A 33 14.89 14.84 -4.80
N LYS A 34 15.41 15.37 -5.91
CA LYS A 34 16.83 15.68 -6.01
C LYS A 34 17.20 16.79 -5.03
N SER A 35 18.07 16.50 -4.08
CA SER A 35 18.55 17.48 -3.09
C SER A 35 19.78 18.27 -3.57
N SER A 36 20.51 17.73 -4.55
CA SER A 36 21.69 18.35 -5.15
C SER A 36 21.38 19.25 -6.36
N GLY A 37 20.11 19.52 -6.67
CA GLY A 37 19.73 20.33 -7.84
C GLY A 37 18.28 20.77 -7.86
N GLY A 38 17.91 21.54 -8.88
CA GLY A 38 16.63 22.26 -9.01
C GLY A 38 15.48 21.45 -9.60
N GLU A 39 15.57 20.13 -9.67
CA GLU A 39 14.52 19.29 -10.26
C GLU A 39 13.20 19.35 -9.48
N THR A 40 12.09 19.02 -10.14
CA THR A 40 10.77 18.90 -9.50
C THR A 40 10.69 17.66 -8.61
N TRP A 41 9.72 17.61 -7.70
CA TRP A 41 9.33 16.40 -7.00
C TRP A 41 8.78 15.39 -8.01
N GLN A 42 9.13 14.13 -7.83
CA GLN A 42 8.65 13.00 -8.62
C GLN A 42 7.82 12.08 -7.73
N LEU A 43 6.63 11.69 -8.19
CA LEU A 43 5.72 10.82 -7.46
C LEU A 43 5.40 9.61 -8.32
N HIS A 44 5.64 8.43 -7.76
CA HIS A 44 5.28 7.13 -8.31
C HIS A 44 4.34 6.39 -7.38
N ASP A 45 3.50 5.54 -7.93
CA ASP A 45 2.68 4.58 -7.20
C ASP A 45 2.59 3.24 -7.97
N ASN A 46 2.17 2.20 -7.26
CA ASN A 46 2.10 0.84 -7.79
C ASN A 46 0.82 0.54 -8.59
N VAL A 47 -0.01 1.54 -8.86
CA VAL A 47 -1.27 1.38 -9.62
C VAL A 47 -1.11 1.86 -11.05
N ARG A 48 -0.34 2.95 -11.26
CA ARG A 48 -0.01 3.46 -12.58
C ARG A 48 1.12 2.64 -13.22
N PRO A 49 1.31 2.72 -14.57
CA PRO A 49 2.51 2.17 -15.19
C PRO A 49 3.79 2.65 -14.52
N ASP A 50 4.76 1.75 -14.34
CA ASP A 50 5.98 1.95 -13.54
C ASP A 50 6.89 3.08 -14.06
N ASP A 51 6.67 3.55 -15.28
CA ASP A 51 7.39 4.65 -15.91
C ASP A 51 6.59 5.96 -15.97
N ASN A 52 5.34 5.95 -15.49
CA ASN A 52 4.54 7.16 -15.39
C ASN A 52 4.84 7.92 -14.09
N VAL A 53 4.96 9.24 -14.20
CA VAL A 53 5.31 10.07 -13.05
C VAL A 53 4.45 11.32 -12.95
N LEU A 54 4.00 11.63 -11.75
CA LEU A 54 3.43 12.93 -11.41
C LEU A 54 4.49 13.84 -10.79
N ARG A 55 4.33 15.14 -11.03
CA ARG A 55 5.21 16.18 -10.48
C ARG A 55 4.45 17.12 -9.56
N PRO A 56 4.32 16.80 -8.26
CA PRO A 56 3.47 17.56 -7.32
C PRO A 56 3.83 19.05 -7.18
N SER A 57 5.05 19.42 -7.52
CA SER A 57 5.52 20.83 -7.52
C SER A 57 5.34 21.54 -8.86
N SER A 58 4.62 20.95 -9.82
CA SER A 58 4.36 21.48 -11.15
C SER A 58 2.87 21.43 -11.48
N SER A 59 2.38 22.39 -12.24
CA SER A 59 1.02 22.36 -12.81
C SER A 59 0.90 21.52 -14.08
N ALA A 60 2.00 20.92 -14.57
CA ALA A 60 1.98 20.03 -15.72
C ALA A 60 1.26 18.71 -15.38
N GLY A 61 0.63 18.12 -16.40
CA GLY A 61 0.02 16.80 -16.27
C GLY A 61 1.03 15.69 -16.00
N GLU A 62 0.51 14.46 -15.93
CA GLU A 62 1.32 13.25 -15.82
C GLU A 62 2.31 13.16 -16.99
N ILE A 63 3.54 12.74 -16.67
CA ILE A 63 4.48 12.31 -17.70
C ILE A 63 4.19 10.84 -18.00
N VAL A 64 3.84 10.55 -19.23
CA VAL A 64 3.83 9.18 -19.77
C VAL A 64 5.18 8.98 -20.43
N SER A 65 6.02 8.17 -19.80
CA SER A 65 7.43 8.03 -20.15
C SER A 65 7.64 6.86 -21.11
N ASP A 66 8.83 6.82 -21.69
CA ASP A 66 9.35 5.75 -22.54
C ASP A 66 10.45 4.93 -21.83
N GLY A 67 10.35 4.82 -20.51
CA GLY A 67 11.35 4.17 -19.66
C GLY A 67 12.35 5.14 -19.02
N THR A 68 12.29 6.44 -19.32
CA THR A 68 13.21 7.44 -18.72
C THR A 68 13.02 7.58 -17.21
N TYR A 69 11.78 7.40 -16.74
CA TYR A 69 11.38 7.48 -15.32
C TYR A 69 11.05 6.12 -14.72
N LEU A 70 11.47 5.04 -15.36
CA LEU A 70 11.12 3.68 -14.95
C LEU A 70 11.63 3.37 -13.53
N ILE A 71 10.72 2.90 -12.70
CA ILE A 71 10.99 2.43 -11.34
C ILE A 71 10.43 1.01 -11.17
N ASP A 72 11.14 0.16 -10.46
CA ASP A 72 10.73 -1.23 -10.21
C ASP A 72 10.40 -1.38 -8.72
N PHE A 73 9.13 -1.70 -8.42
CA PHE A 73 8.64 -1.94 -7.05
C PHE A 73 8.85 -3.41 -6.69
N ASN A 74 9.69 -3.68 -5.71
CA ASN A 74 9.96 -5.03 -5.23
C ASN A 74 9.49 -5.23 -3.78
N ASP A 75 9.45 -6.47 -3.31
CA ASP A 75 8.87 -6.83 -2.01
C ASP A 75 9.57 -6.17 -0.80
N THR A 76 10.79 -5.70 -0.97
CA THR A 76 11.58 -5.11 0.11
C THR A 76 12.00 -3.67 -0.16
N GLY A 77 11.54 -3.07 -1.27
CA GLY A 77 11.91 -1.71 -1.64
C GLY A 77 11.61 -1.37 -3.09
N PHE A 78 12.49 -0.59 -3.71
CA PHE A 78 12.38 -0.21 -5.10
C PHE A 78 13.75 -0.06 -5.76
N GLN A 79 13.78 -0.15 -7.08
CA GLN A 79 14.99 0.05 -7.88
C GLN A 79 14.73 1.09 -8.98
N LEU A 80 15.65 2.03 -9.15
CA LEU A 80 15.64 2.96 -10.27
C LEU A 80 16.11 2.22 -11.54
N LYS A 81 15.26 2.22 -12.56
CA LYS A 81 15.54 1.66 -13.89
C LYS A 81 15.65 2.75 -14.96
N GLY A 82 15.11 3.94 -14.65
CA GLY A 82 15.20 5.10 -15.51
C GLY A 82 16.52 5.84 -15.37
N THR A 83 16.82 6.68 -16.35
CA THR A 83 18.04 7.50 -16.40
C THR A 83 17.76 8.99 -16.21
N SER A 84 16.52 9.34 -15.81
CA SER A 84 16.13 10.74 -15.57
C SER A 84 17.05 11.42 -14.57
N GLY A 85 17.54 12.60 -14.90
CA GLY A 85 18.31 13.45 -13.97
C GLY A 85 17.53 13.87 -12.73
N ALA A 86 16.19 13.83 -12.80
CA ALA A 86 15.32 14.13 -11.67
C ALA A 86 15.31 13.06 -10.58
N GLU A 87 15.74 11.82 -10.92
CA GLU A 87 15.68 10.66 -10.03
C GLU A 87 16.98 9.86 -9.96
N ASN A 88 17.80 9.82 -11.04
CA ASN A 88 18.93 8.93 -11.13
C ASN A 88 20.15 9.53 -11.88
N GLU A 89 20.41 10.83 -11.79
CA GLU A 89 21.64 11.41 -12.33
C GLU A 89 22.88 10.80 -11.64
N ASN A 90 23.91 10.50 -12.41
CA ASN A 90 25.16 9.98 -11.85
C ASN A 90 25.79 10.96 -10.84
N GLY A 91 25.95 10.52 -9.60
CA GLY A 91 26.45 11.31 -8.48
C GLY A 91 25.42 12.27 -7.87
N GLY A 92 24.18 12.35 -8.42
CA GLY A 92 23.10 13.14 -7.85
C GLY A 92 22.65 12.56 -6.51
N THR A 93 22.36 13.43 -5.53
CA THR A 93 21.82 13.03 -4.23
C THR A 93 20.34 13.30 -4.18
N TYR A 94 19.60 12.34 -3.64
CA TYR A 94 18.13 12.35 -3.58
C TYR A 94 17.65 12.04 -2.18
N ILE A 95 16.54 12.64 -1.82
CA ILE A 95 15.72 12.26 -0.66
C ILE A 95 14.47 11.53 -1.16
N TYR A 96 13.98 10.59 -0.37
CA TYR A 96 12.72 9.91 -0.69
C TYR A 96 11.85 9.72 0.55
N ALA A 97 10.53 9.61 0.27
CA ALA A 97 9.52 9.14 1.20
C ALA A 97 8.80 7.96 0.54
N ALA A 98 8.79 6.81 1.19
CA ALA A 98 8.13 5.61 0.72
C ALA A 98 7.08 5.15 1.73
N PHE A 99 5.93 4.71 1.20
CA PHE A 99 4.81 4.20 1.99
C PHE A 99 4.32 2.88 1.42
N ALA A 100 4.04 1.91 2.30
CA ALA A 100 3.43 0.65 1.92
C ALA A 100 1.92 0.81 1.69
N ASP A 101 1.35 -0.04 0.85
CA ASP A 101 -0.07 -0.32 0.89
C ASP A 101 -0.31 -1.40 1.96
N THR A 102 -0.79 -0.99 3.11
CA THR A 102 -1.05 -1.91 4.22
C THR A 102 -2.47 -2.46 4.20
N ARG A 103 -3.31 -2.05 3.24
CA ARG A 103 -4.70 -2.54 3.15
C ARG A 103 -4.75 -4.03 2.94
N GLU A 104 -3.83 -4.58 2.14
CA GLU A 104 -3.72 -6.02 1.91
C GLU A 104 -3.14 -6.78 3.11
N TYR A 105 -2.35 -6.13 3.96
CA TYR A 105 -1.62 -6.77 5.05
C TYR A 105 -2.13 -6.39 6.45
N ALA A 106 -2.80 -5.25 6.60
CA ALA A 106 -3.19 -4.71 7.90
C ALA A 106 -4.15 -5.60 8.69
N TYR A 107 -4.85 -6.50 8.01
CA TYR A 107 -5.89 -7.34 8.59
C TYR A 107 -5.43 -8.74 8.97
N TRP A 108 -4.26 -9.14 8.49
CA TRP A 108 -3.70 -10.48 8.69
C TRP A 108 -2.44 -10.49 9.53
N LEU A 109 -1.82 -9.32 9.72
CA LEU A 109 -0.57 -9.21 10.45
C LEU A 109 -0.81 -9.24 11.95
N ASP A 110 -0.13 -10.14 12.63
CA ASP A 110 -0.03 -10.13 14.08
C ASP A 110 0.78 -8.92 14.56
N GLN A 111 0.09 -7.93 15.09
CA GLN A 111 0.72 -6.73 15.64
C GLN A 111 1.33 -6.94 17.04
N SER A 112 1.25 -8.14 17.57
CA SER A 112 1.83 -8.48 18.90
C SER A 112 3.36 -8.60 18.88
N GLY A 113 3.98 -8.67 17.69
CA GLY A 113 5.41 -8.89 17.52
C GLY A 113 5.83 -10.36 17.59
N ASN A 114 4.89 -11.31 17.68
CA ASN A 114 5.15 -12.74 17.74
C ASN A 114 5.14 -13.43 16.36
N ASN A 115 4.91 -12.67 15.30
CA ASN A 115 4.90 -13.17 13.90
C ASN A 115 3.86 -14.28 13.65
N ASN A 116 2.73 -14.25 14.33
CA ASN A 116 1.61 -15.19 14.16
C ASN A 116 0.67 -14.69 13.06
N ASP A 117 1.21 -14.29 11.94
CA ASP A 117 0.44 -13.76 10.81
C ASP A 117 -0.52 -14.82 10.25
N TRP A 118 -1.74 -14.39 9.98
CA TRP A 118 -2.73 -15.24 9.34
C TRP A 118 -2.56 -15.19 7.83
N THR A 119 -2.54 -16.35 7.19
CA THR A 119 -2.63 -16.41 5.72
C THR A 119 -4.08 -16.30 5.31
N SER A 120 -4.45 -15.22 4.61
CA SER A 120 -5.80 -15.09 4.09
C SER A 120 -6.07 -16.15 3.01
N ASN A 121 -7.26 -16.74 3.04
CA ASN A 121 -7.71 -17.65 2.01
C ASN A 121 -9.08 -17.17 1.51
N ASN A 122 -9.12 -16.68 0.28
CA ASN A 122 -10.31 -16.13 -0.38
C ASN A 122 -10.94 -14.90 0.34
N LEU A 123 -10.17 -14.15 1.12
CA LEU A 123 -10.61 -12.86 1.67
C LEU A 123 -10.10 -11.73 0.79
N THR A 124 -10.97 -10.78 0.51
CA THR A 124 -10.70 -9.59 -0.30
C THR A 124 -10.99 -8.32 0.50
N GLU A 125 -10.57 -7.17 0.00
CA GLU A 125 -10.87 -5.88 0.65
C GLU A 125 -12.38 -5.64 0.85
N SER A 126 -13.23 -6.24 0.02
CA SER A 126 -14.70 -6.14 0.16
C SER A 126 -15.25 -6.90 1.37
N ASP A 127 -14.47 -7.80 1.95
CA ASP A 127 -14.84 -8.55 3.15
C ASP A 127 -14.50 -7.80 4.44
N ILE A 128 -13.81 -6.66 4.31
CA ILE A 128 -13.39 -5.84 5.43
C ILE A 128 -14.55 -4.92 5.83
N MET A 129 -15.02 -5.09 7.04
CA MET A 129 -16.01 -4.21 7.65
C MET A 129 -15.31 -3.23 8.59
N LEU A 130 -15.45 -1.93 8.30
CA LEU A 130 -14.99 -0.89 9.22
C LEU A 130 -15.94 -0.84 10.42
N ASP A 131 -15.45 -1.29 11.57
CA ASP A 131 -16.13 -1.10 12.84
C ASP A 131 -15.77 0.29 13.38
N THR A 132 -16.79 1.14 13.53
CA THR A 132 -16.64 2.43 14.19
C THR A 132 -17.43 2.43 15.48
N PRO A 133 -17.05 3.19 16.52
CA PRO A 133 -17.79 3.25 17.80
C PRO A 133 -19.26 3.63 17.65
N SER A 134 -19.63 4.31 16.55
CA SER A 134 -21.00 4.70 16.24
C SER A 134 -21.74 3.68 15.36
N ASN A 135 -21.06 2.66 14.86
CA ASN A 135 -21.59 1.69 13.90
C ASN A 135 -21.28 0.25 14.30
N ASN A 136 -21.33 -0.01 15.59
CA ASN A 136 -21.09 -1.33 16.19
C ASN A 136 -22.27 -2.25 15.96
N PHE A 137 -22.54 -2.57 14.69
CA PHE A 137 -23.50 -3.60 14.31
C PHE A 137 -22.77 -4.91 14.09
N CYS A 138 -23.16 -5.92 14.86
CA CYS A 138 -22.79 -7.30 14.63
C CYS A 138 -23.30 -7.71 13.24
N THR A 139 -22.48 -7.61 12.22
CA THR A 139 -22.81 -8.09 10.89
C THR A 139 -22.69 -9.60 10.84
N PRO A 140 -23.71 -10.33 10.37
CA PRO A 140 -23.62 -11.77 10.20
C PRO A 140 -22.55 -12.07 9.15
N ASN A 141 -21.72 -13.07 9.43
CA ASN A 141 -20.74 -13.56 8.47
C ASN A 141 -21.46 -14.06 7.22
N THR A 142 -21.30 -13.33 6.11
CA THR A 142 -21.92 -13.68 4.81
C THR A 142 -21.27 -14.90 4.15
N LEU A 143 -20.10 -15.34 4.66
CA LEU A 143 -19.39 -16.54 4.19
C LEU A 143 -19.92 -17.85 4.79
N ASP A 144 -20.79 -17.79 5.79
CA ASP A 144 -21.44 -18.99 6.30
C ASP A 144 -22.58 -19.42 5.36
N THR A 145 -22.22 -20.19 4.35
CA THR A 145 -23.16 -20.79 3.38
C THR A 145 -23.87 -22.05 3.90
N ASN A 146 -23.55 -22.49 5.13
CA ASN A 146 -24.17 -23.66 5.78
C ASN A 146 -25.55 -23.34 6.41
N VAL A 147 -26.33 -22.53 5.74
CA VAL A 147 -27.72 -22.31 6.16
C VAL A 147 -28.58 -23.43 5.58
N ALA A 148 -28.96 -24.40 6.39
CA ALA A 148 -30.01 -25.30 6.05
C ALA A 148 -31.24 -24.52 5.55
N SER A 149 -31.74 -24.88 4.37
CA SER A 149 -32.77 -24.18 3.62
C SER A 149 -33.90 -23.67 4.54
N GLY A 150 -34.09 -22.35 4.57
CA GLY A 150 -35.30 -21.74 5.09
C GLY A 150 -35.18 -20.74 6.25
N THR A 151 -34.02 -20.59 6.89
CA THR A 151 -33.84 -19.58 7.94
C THR A 151 -32.49 -18.86 7.78
N SER A 152 -32.54 -17.57 7.42
CA SER A 152 -31.33 -16.77 7.35
C SER A 152 -30.68 -16.68 8.74
N GLN A 153 -29.37 -16.65 8.82
CA GLN A 153 -28.62 -16.43 10.06
C GLN A 153 -29.08 -15.14 10.80
N ARG A 154 -29.54 -14.15 10.05
CA ARG A 154 -30.16 -12.93 10.60
C ARG A 154 -31.33 -13.25 11.52
N THR A 155 -32.20 -14.19 11.14
CA THR A 155 -33.39 -14.56 11.92
C THR A 155 -32.99 -15.29 13.21
N ARG A 156 -31.96 -16.13 13.17
CA ARG A 156 -31.45 -16.82 14.38
C ARG A 156 -30.79 -15.88 15.37
N PHE A 157 -30.03 -14.90 14.88
CA PHE A 157 -29.38 -13.91 15.72
C PHE A 157 -30.41 -13.01 16.39
N MET A 158 -31.39 -12.51 15.62
CA MET A 158 -32.47 -11.67 16.16
C MET A 158 -33.38 -12.41 17.12
N SER A 159 -33.65 -13.69 16.90
CA SER A 159 -34.45 -14.49 17.82
C SER A 159 -33.73 -14.76 19.17
N LYS A 160 -32.41 -14.89 19.16
CA LYS A 160 -31.63 -15.03 20.41
C LYS A 160 -31.57 -13.72 21.21
N ILE A 161 -31.42 -12.56 20.55
CA ILE A 161 -31.44 -11.27 21.24
C ILE A 161 -32.84 -10.98 21.82
N GLY A 162 -33.91 -11.36 21.12
CA GLY A 162 -35.28 -11.22 21.62
C GLY A 162 -35.59 -12.07 22.87
N ALA A 163 -34.92 -13.24 22.99
CA ALA A 163 -35.10 -14.14 24.15
C ALA A 163 -34.40 -13.65 25.42
N TYR A 164 -33.38 -12.79 25.29
CA TYR A 164 -32.67 -12.23 26.46
C TYR A 164 -33.33 -10.94 27.04
N ARG A 165 -34.43 -10.48 26.50
CA ARG A 165 -35.12 -9.25 26.94
C ARG A 165 -36.40 -9.52 27.73
N GLN A 166 -36.66 -10.74 28.19
CA GLN A 166 -37.89 -11.09 28.94
C GLN A 166 -37.63 -11.66 30.33
N ASP A 167 -36.52 -11.22 30.98
CA ASP A 167 -36.38 -11.45 32.44
C ASP A 167 -36.00 -10.15 33.13
#